data_aeb659ddfe7ef80b111e2734bf10b792
#
_entry.id   aeb659ddfe7ef80b111e2734bf10b792
#
_cell.length_a   1.000
_cell.length_b   1.000
_cell.length_c   1.000
_cell.angle_alpha   90.00
_cell.angle_beta   90.00
_cell.angle_gamma   90.00
#
_symmetry.space_group_name_H-M   'P 1'
#
loop_
_entity.id
_entity.type
_entity.pdbx_description
1 polymer ?
#
loop_
_entity_poly.entity_id
_entity_poly.type
_entity_poly.pdbx_seq_one_letter_code
_entity_poly.pdbx_strand_id
1 'polypeptide(L)'
;VAVNFMKSYASSPVTFLKASKFVNKIGADLVYIVDSAGGMLPHELNQYVQILKKNSNIHFGFHGHDNLTLSNFNSLLCISEGAKIIDISLQGLGRSAGNASFETLIFLLMRYGFKLKIDPLKLLKISEKYIIPLMSSPGKTKSLDIISGYSQFHSSYMPVIDEVSNKFNLDPKELIIAVSAKEKSHVTKELAQKIAKKLKKLKKRNLTQNNYNFKRYVVNEQDN
;
A
#
# COMPACT_ATOMS: atom_id res chain seq x y z
N VAL A 1 8.23 19.11 10.01
CA VAL A 1 7.40 18.77 8.83
C VAL A 1 7.80 17.41 8.30
N ALA A 2 6.82 16.50 8.08
CA ALA A 2 7.06 15.21 7.44
C ALA A 2 6.55 15.25 5.98
N VAL A 3 7.31 14.66 5.06
CA VAL A 3 6.96 14.58 3.64
C VAL A 3 6.70 13.14 3.23
N ASN A 4 5.49 12.87 2.75
CA ASN A 4 5.08 11.56 2.25
C ASN A 4 5.39 11.42 0.76
N PHE A 5 6.30 10.50 0.42
CA PHE A 5 6.53 10.13 -0.97
C PHE A 5 5.59 8.99 -1.37
N MET A 6 4.35 9.35 -1.71
CA MET A 6 3.36 8.38 -2.18
C MET A 6 3.91 7.54 -3.32
N LYS A 7 3.62 6.22 -3.30
CA LYS A 7 4.06 5.29 -4.35
C LYS A 7 5.59 5.25 -4.46
N SER A 8 6.32 5.20 -3.35
CA SER A 8 7.80 5.17 -3.35
C SER A 8 8.37 4.14 -4.32
N TYR A 9 7.73 2.98 -4.42
CA TYR A 9 8.08 1.91 -5.35
C TYR A 9 8.04 2.29 -6.84
N ALA A 10 7.40 3.40 -7.21
CA ALA A 10 7.37 3.87 -8.61
C ALA A 10 8.64 4.65 -9.01
N SER A 11 9.53 4.92 -8.06
CA SER A 11 10.82 5.57 -8.31
C SER A 11 11.97 4.67 -7.86
N SER A 12 13.16 4.86 -8.41
CA SER A 12 14.33 4.14 -7.91
C SER A 12 14.76 4.65 -6.52
N PRO A 13 15.43 3.82 -5.69
CA PRO A 13 15.98 4.29 -4.41
C PRO A 13 16.90 5.50 -4.56
N VAL A 14 17.63 5.62 -5.67
CA VAL A 14 18.49 6.78 -5.97
C VAL A 14 17.67 8.04 -6.21
N THR A 15 16.58 7.93 -6.98
CA THR A 15 15.66 9.07 -7.23
C THR A 15 14.98 9.50 -5.93
N PHE A 16 14.52 8.53 -5.13
CA PHE A 16 13.95 8.78 -3.81
C PHE A 16 14.94 9.52 -2.89
N LEU A 17 16.21 9.09 -2.85
CA LEU A 17 17.25 9.78 -2.06
C LEU A 17 17.45 11.23 -2.51
N LYS A 18 17.50 11.48 -3.83
CA LYS A 18 17.65 12.86 -4.35
C LYS A 18 16.49 13.75 -3.92
N ALA A 19 15.26 13.26 -4.04
CA ALA A 19 14.05 13.97 -3.58
C ALA A 19 14.08 14.20 -2.06
N SER A 20 14.47 13.18 -1.28
CA SER A 20 14.60 13.28 0.18
C SER A 20 15.61 14.35 0.61
N LYS A 21 16.77 14.40 -0.03
CA LYS A 21 17.78 15.45 0.21
C LYS A 21 17.27 16.84 -0.14
N PHE A 22 16.53 16.96 -1.23
CA PHE A 22 15.93 18.23 -1.65
C PHE A 22 14.92 18.74 -0.61
N VAL A 23 13.94 17.91 -0.18
CA VAL A 23 12.95 18.34 0.79
C VAL A 23 13.57 18.62 2.16
N ASN A 24 14.60 17.88 2.56
CA ASN A 24 15.35 18.18 3.79
C ASN A 24 16.03 19.54 3.73
N LYS A 25 16.64 19.90 2.58
CA LYS A 25 17.28 21.20 2.39
C LYS A 25 16.30 22.38 2.52
N ILE A 26 15.04 22.17 2.19
CA ILE A 26 13.97 23.19 2.31
C ILE A 26 13.18 23.09 3.61
N GLY A 27 13.64 22.32 4.59
CA GLY A 27 13.13 22.33 5.96
C GLY A 27 12.24 21.14 6.35
N ALA A 28 12.23 20.04 5.58
CA ALA A 28 11.58 18.81 6.04
C ALA A 28 12.44 18.11 7.11
N ASP A 29 11.80 17.71 8.21
CA ASP A 29 12.43 16.99 9.32
C ASP A 29 12.49 15.48 9.06
N LEU A 30 11.54 14.95 8.29
CA LEU A 30 11.35 13.53 8.06
C LEU A 30 10.74 13.25 6.70
N VAL A 31 11.11 12.12 6.09
CA VAL A 31 10.48 11.60 4.88
C VAL A 31 9.85 10.25 5.13
N TYR A 32 8.72 9.97 4.49
CA TYR A 32 8.09 8.65 4.53
C TYR A 32 8.42 7.85 3.27
N ILE A 33 8.80 6.59 3.48
CA ILE A 33 8.72 5.55 2.46
C ILE A 33 7.29 5.03 2.49
N VAL A 34 6.56 5.18 1.37
CA VAL A 34 5.13 4.85 1.31
C VAL A 34 4.88 3.69 0.35
N ASP A 35 4.47 2.56 0.90
CA ASP A 35 3.98 1.41 0.13
C ASP A 35 2.46 1.54 -0.11
N SER A 36 2.10 2.42 -1.04
CA SER A 36 0.69 2.71 -1.37
C SER A 36 -0.06 1.53 -1.99
N ALA A 37 0.64 0.51 -2.46
CA ALA A 37 0.05 -0.69 -3.08
C ALA A 37 0.06 -1.91 -2.15
N GLY A 38 0.77 -1.82 -1.01
CA GLY A 38 0.93 -2.94 -0.08
C GLY A 38 1.66 -4.13 -0.70
N GLY A 39 2.60 -3.87 -1.61
CA GLY A 39 3.28 -4.88 -2.39
C GLY A 39 4.80 -4.83 -2.34
N MET A 40 5.39 -3.91 -1.59
CA MET A 40 6.84 -3.85 -1.44
C MET A 40 7.36 -5.07 -0.69
N LEU A 41 8.27 -5.79 -1.32
CA LEU A 41 8.96 -6.90 -0.67
C LEU A 41 9.99 -6.35 0.33
N PRO A 42 10.31 -7.10 1.42
CA PRO A 42 11.22 -6.62 2.45
C PRO A 42 12.60 -6.20 1.92
N HIS A 43 13.14 -6.92 0.95
CA HIS A 43 14.43 -6.57 0.35
C HIS A 43 14.37 -5.30 -0.52
N GLU A 44 13.24 -5.05 -1.21
CA GLU A 44 13.01 -3.81 -1.95
C GLU A 44 12.93 -2.61 -0.99
N LEU A 45 12.11 -2.72 0.05
CA LEU A 45 12.00 -1.69 1.09
C LEU A 45 13.37 -1.39 1.72
N ASN A 46 14.14 -2.44 2.03
CA ASN A 46 15.46 -2.28 2.62
C ASN A 46 16.42 -1.48 1.74
N GLN A 47 16.31 -1.54 0.41
CA GLN A 47 17.13 -0.72 -0.49
C GLN A 47 16.88 0.79 -0.28
N TYR A 48 15.62 1.21 -0.06
CA TYR A 48 15.29 2.61 0.25
C TYR A 48 15.81 3.02 1.62
N VAL A 49 15.67 2.15 2.62
CA VAL A 49 16.17 2.39 3.97
C VAL A 49 17.70 2.53 3.97
N GLN A 50 18.41 1.59 3.36
CA GLN A 50 19.88 1.59 3.36
C GLN A 50 20.46 2.77 2.58
N ILE A 51 19.85 3.16 1.45
CA ILE A 51 20.35 4.31 0.70
C ILE A 51 20.19 5.63 1.47
N LEU A 52 19.07 5.79 2.22
CA LEU A 52 18.88 6.93 3.11
C LEU A 52 19.94 6.95 4.23
N LYS A 53 20.08 5.84 4.95
CA LYS A 53 21.01 5.74 6.10
C LYS A 53 22.46 5.99 5.72
N LYS A 54 22.89 5.50 4.55
CA LYS A 54 24.28 5.65 4.09
C LYS A 54 24.59 7.03 3.52
N ASN A 55 23.59 7.75 3.02
CA ASN A 55 23.84 8.94 2.21
C ASN A 55 23.15 10.21 2.71
N SER A 56 22.45 10.16 3.84
CA SER A 56 21.76 11.31 4.43
C SER A 56 21.60 11.14 5.94
N ASN A 57 21.36 12.25 6.63
CA ASN A 57 21.01 12.29 8.05
C ASN A 57 19.51 12.53 8.26
N ILE A 58 18.71 12.51 7.20
CA ILE A 58 17.29 12.74 7.32
C ILE A 58 16.61 11.58 8.03
N HIS A 59 15.72 11.88 8.95
CA HIS A 59 14.89 10.87 9.57
C HIS A 59 13.90 10.28 8.57
N PHE A 60 13.51 9.02 8.76
CA PHE A 60 12.49 8.41 7.93
C PHE A 60 11.39 7.74 8.75
N GLY A 61 10.23 7.64 8.14
CA GLY A 61 9.07 6.88 8.57
C GLY A 61 8.64 5.89 7.50
N PHE A 62 7.68 5.04 7.84
CA PHE A 62 7.10 4.08 6.91
C PHE A 62 5.58 4.07 7.04
N HIS A 63 4.91 4.08 5.88
CA HIS A 63 3.49 3.83 5.74
C HIS A 63 3.28 2.70 4.74
N GLY A 64 2.60 1.62 5.15
CA GLY A 64 2.37 0.46 4.29
C GLY A 64 0.94 -0.04 4.32
N HIS A 65 0.36 -0.23 3.12
CA HIS A 65 -0.86 -1.02 2.95
C HIS A 65 -0.57 -2.51 3.02
N ASP A 66 -1.60 -3.34 3.27
CA ASP A 66 -1.45 -4.75 3.62
C ASP A 66 -1.90 -5.73 2.53
N ASN A 67 -1.80 -5.34 1.26
CA ASN A 67 -2.32 -6.10 0.13
C ASN A 67 -1.65 -7.48 -0.05
N LEU A 68 -0.37 -7.59 0.24
CA LEU A 68 0.37 -8.84 0.29
C LEU A 68 0.65 -9.35 1.72
N THR A 69 -0.06 -8.80 2.72
CA THR A 69 0.09 -9.18 4.14
C THR A 69 1.49 -8.97 4.71
N LEU A 70 2.24 -8.01 4.16
CA LEU A 70 3.62 -7.70 4.54
C LEU A 70 3.76 -6.41 5.36
N SER A 71 2.69 -5.63 5.52
CA SER A 71 2.76 -4.29 6.12
C SER A 71 3.32 -4.30 7.54
N ASN A 72 2.90 -5.27 8.37
CA ASN A 72 3.42 -5.40 9.74
C ASN A 72 4.88 -5.85 9.76
N PHE A 73 5.29 -6.75 8.87
CA PHE A 73 6.68 -7.18 8.76
C PHE A 73 7.57 -6.05 8.26
N ASN A 74 7.14 -5.33 7.24
CA ASN A 74 7.85 -4.16 6.70
C ASN A 74 7.95 -3.03 7.74
N SER A 75 6.90 -2.83 8.56
CA SER A 75 6.93 -1.89 9.69
C SER A 75 7.96 -2.30 10.73
N LEU A 76 8.01 -3.58 11.11
CA LEU A 76 9.02 -4.10 12.03
C LEU A 76 10.44 -3.93 11.47
N LEU A 77 10.66 -4.23 10.19
CA LEU A 77 11.93 -4.01 9.50
C LEU A 77 12.35 -2.53 9.61
N CYS A 78 11.44 -1.59 9.27
CA CYS A 78 11.74 -0.17 9.35
C CYS A 78 12.07 0.28 10.78
N ILE A 79 11.35 -0.22 11.79
CA ILE A 79 11.65 0.07 13.21
C ILE A 79 13.05 -0.44 13.58
N SER A 80 13.39 -1.67 13.22
CA SER A 80 14.71 -2.26 13.50
C SER A 80 15.86 -1.50 12.83
N GLU A 81 15.56 -0.87 11.68
CA GLU A 81 16.49 -0.03 10.93
C GLU A 81 16.52 1.44 11.39
N GLY A 82 15.72 1.81 12.40
CA GLY A 82 15.75 3.12 13.03
C GLY A 82 14.73 4.13 12.51
N ALA A 83 13.64 3.67 11.89
CA ALA A 83 12.52 4.54 11.55
C ALA A 83 12.00 5.28 12.79
N LYS A 84 11.71 6.56 12.63
CA LYS A 84 11.22 7.42 13.72
C LYS A 84 9.72 7.34 13.90
N ILE A 85 8.99 7.10 12.82
CA ILE A 85 7.52 7.05 12.82
C ILE A 85 7.08 5.89 11.94
N ILE A 86 6.07 5.18 12.39
CA ILE A 86 5.36 4.15 11.61
C ILE A 86 3.86 4.46 11.66
N ASP A 87 3.24 4.52 10.51
CA ASP A 87 1.79 4.70 10.40
C ASP A 87 1.10 3.34 10.53
N ILE A 88 0.20 3.26 11.49
CA ILE A 88 -0.57 2.06 11.81
C ILE A 88 -2.01 2.43 12.13
N SER A 89 -2.91 1.47 12.07
CA SER A 89 -4.29 1.67 12.48
C SER A 89 -4.81 0.48 13.31
N LEU A 90 -5.80 0.73 14.15
CA LEU A 90 -6.49 -0.34 14.88
C LEU A 90 -7.16 -1.27 13.87
N GLN A 91 -6.99 -2.59 14.06
CA GLN A 91 -7.47 -3.64 13.15
C GLN A 91 -6.95 -3.51 11.70
N GLY A 92 -5.89 -2.71 11.48
CA GLY A 92 -5.45 -2.39 10.13
C GLY A 92 -6.49 -1.62 9.31
N LEU A 93 -7.41 -0.89 9.96
CA LEU A 93 -8.47 -0.16 9.26
C LEU A 93 -7.85 0.83 8.27
N GLY A 94 -8.24 0.73 7.01
CA GLY A 94 -7.71 1.54 5.92
C GLY A 94 -8.28 1.13 4.57
N ARG A 95 -7.88 1.86 3.52
CA ARG A 95 -8.27 1.55 2.15
C ARG A 95 -7.69 0.21 1.68
N SER A 96 -8.26 -0.32 0.59
CA SER A 96 -7.78 -1.55 -0.04
C SER A 96 -7.80 -2.72 0.94
N ALA A 97 -6.69 -3.39 1.17
CA ALA A 97 -6.56 -4.46 2.16
C ALA A 97 -6.31 -3.94 3.60
N GLY A 98 -6.30 -2.61 3.79
CA GLY A 98 -6.01 -1.97 5.06
C GLY A 98 -4.55 -1.55 5.20
N ASN A 99 -4.20 -1.14 6.40
CA ASN A 99 -2.86 -0.70 6.81
C ASN A 99 -2.18 -1.75 7.70
N ALA A 100 -0.97 -1.47 8.16
CA ALA A 100 -0.36 -2.23 9.25
C ALA A 100 -1.25 -2.20 10.50
N SER A 101 -1.59 -3.37 11.03
CA SER A 101 -2.41 -3.50 12.23
C SER A 101 -1.62 -3.16 13.47
N PHE A 102 -2.14 -2.22 14.29
CA PHE A 102 -1.49 -1.81 15.52
C PHE A 102 -1.33 -2.98 16.49
N GLU A 103 -2.39 -3.77 16.65
CA GLU A 103 -2.39 -4.92 17.55
C GLU A 103 -1.31 -5.94 17.15
N THR A 104 -1.26 -6.29 15.87
CA THR A 104 -0.26 -7.24 15.35
C THR A 104 1.15 -6.70 15.53
N LEU A 105 1.38 -5.43 15.21
CA LEU A 105 2.71 -4.82 15.32
C LEU A 105 3.21 -4.79 16.77
N ILE A 106 2.34 -4.47 17.74
CA ILE A 106 2.73 -4.46 19.16
C ILE A 106 3.23 -5.84 19.61
N PHE A 107 2.53 -6.91 19.27
CA PHE A 107 2.96 -8.25 19.63
C PHE A 107 4.23 -8.69 18.90
N LEU A 108 4.41 -8.28 17.63
CA LEU A 108 5.66 -8.51 16.90
C LEU A 108 6.84 -7.80 17.59
N LEU A 109 6.67 -6.53 17.94
CA LEU A 109 7.70 -5.74 18.63
C LEU A 109 8.08 -6.36 19.99
N MET A 110 7.09 -6.79 20.77
CA MET A 110 7.34 -7.49 22.05
C MET A 110 8.12 -8.79 21.84
N ARG A 111 7.76 -9.60 20.84
CA ARG A 111 8.50 -10.83 20.52
C ARG A 111 9.92 -10.56 20.01
N TYR A 112 10.11 -9.42 19.36
CA TYR A 112 11.44 -8.97 18.89
C TYR A 112 12.31 -8.41 20.03
N GLY A 113 11.73 -8.21 21.23
CA GLY A 113 12.44 -7.77 22.43
C GLY A 113 12.28 -6.27 22.76
N PHE A 114 11.45 -5.53 22.05
CA PHE A 114 11.16 -4.13 22.39
C PHE A 114 10.34 -4.04 23.67
N LYS A 115 10.75 -3.12 24.57
CA LYS A 115 9.97 -2.76 25.76
C LYS A 115 9.01 -1.63 25.43
N LEU A 116 7.72 -1.91 25.43
CA LEU A 116 6.68 -0.95 25.09
C LEU A 116 5.93 -0.47 26.34
N LYS A 117 5.54 0.82 26.36
CA LYS A 117 4.69 1.40 27.41
C LYS A 117 3.20 1.29 27.07
N ILE A 118 2.79 0.21 26.43
CA ILE A 118 1.42 -0.04 25.96
C ILE A 118 0.97 -1.38 26.57
N ASP A 119 -0.26 -1.40 27.11
CA ASP A 119 -0.92 -2.62 27.52
C ASP A 119 -1.54 -3.31 26.28
N PRO A 120 -0.97 -4.41 25.77
CA PRO A 120 -1.44 -5.04 24.54
C PRO A 120 -2.83 -5.69 24.71
N LEU A 121 -3.18 -6.18 25.90
CA LEU A 121 -4.48 -6.79 26.14
C LEU A 121 -5.59 -5.73 26.20
N LYS A 122 -5.29 -4.55 26.75
CA LYS A 122 -6.21 -3.42 26.73
C LYS A 122 -6.43 -2.91 25.31
N LEU A 123 -5.37 -2.88 24.50
CA LEU A 123 -5.44 -2.51 23.09
C LEU A 123 -6.39 -3.46 22.33
N LEU A 124 -6.25 -4.78 22.49
CA LEU A 124 -7.15 -5.77 21.88
C LEU A 124 -8.61 -5.51 22.26
N LYS A 125 -8.90 -5.32 23.56
CA LYS A 125 -10.25 -5.05 24.05
C LYS A 125 -10.86 -3.77 23.45
N ILE A 126 -10.05 -2.73 23.27
CA ILE A 126 -10.49 -1.47 22.64
C ILE A 126 -10.86 -1.73 21.18
N SER A 127 -10.01 -2.42 20.45
CA SER A 127 -10.25 -2.77 19.05
C SER A 127 -11.49 -3.62 18.86
N GLU A 128 -11.65 -4.67 19.66
CA GLU A 128 -12.81 -5.55 19.62
C GLU A 128 -14.11 -4.78 19.91
N LYS A 129 -14.08 -3.90 20.90
CA LYS A 129 -15.27 -3.19 21.32
C LYS A 129 -15.70 -2.06 20.39
N TYR A 130 -14.75 -1.31 19.83
CA TYR A 130 -15.05 -0.06 19.16
C TYR A 130 -14.74 -0.06 17.65
N ILE A 131 -13.76 -0.85 17.19
CA ILE A 131 -13.32 -0.82 15.80
C ILE A 131 -13.96 -1.92 14.97
N ILE A 132 -13.93 -3.16 15.44
CA ILE A 132 -14.52 -4.31 14.70
C ILE A 132 -15.98 -4.06 14.32
N PRO A 133 -16.85 -3.50 15.19
CA PRO A 133 -18.24 -3.22 14.82
C PRO A 133 -18.40 -2.20 13.68
N LEU A 134 -17.40 -1.35 13.44
CA LEU A 134 -17.42 -0.36 12.37
C LEU A 134 -16.92 -0.91 11.03
N MET A 135 -16.29 -2.09 11.03
CA MET A 135 -15.71 -2.67 9.83
C MET A 135 -16.75 -3.44 9.01
N SER A 136 -16.96 -3.05 7.76
CA SER A 136 -17.87 -3.74 6.84
C SER A 136 -17.40 -5.16 6.45
N SER A 137 -16.12 -5.45 6.58
CA SER A 137 -15.49 -6.76 6.28
C SER A 137 -14.19 -6.90 7.05
N PRO A 138 -14.22 -7.30 8.33
CA PRO A 138 -12.98 -7.53 9.06
C PRO A 138 -12.21 -8.73 8.47
N GLY A 139 -10.94 -8.52 8.19
CA GLY A 139 -9.94 -9.57 8.16
C GLY A 139 -9.81 -10.47 6.94
N LYS A 140 -10.37 -10.16 5.76
CA LYS A 140 -10.13 -11.01 4.56
C LYS A 140 -9.61 -10.22 3.36
N THR A 141 -8.37 -10.51 2.97
CA THR A 141 -7.78 -10.03 1.72
C THR A 141 -8.53 -10.62 0.52
N LYS A 142 -9.01 -9.77 -0.39
CA LYS A 142 -9.75 -10.19 -1.59
C LYS A 142 -8.80 -10.34 -2.79
N SER A 143 -9.23 -11.08 -3.82
CA SER A 143 -8.41 -11.36 -5.00
C SER A 143 -7.91 -10.09 -5.71
N LEU A 144 -8.71 -9.01 -5.74
CA LEU A 144 -8.26 -7.72 -6.29
C LEU A 144 -7.21 -7.05 -5.42
N ASP A 145 -7.23 -7.23 -4.09
CA ASP A 145 -6.20 -6.72 -3.20
C ASP A 145 -4.86 -7.42 -3.46
N ILE A 146 -4.89 -8.76 -3.59
CA ILE A 146 -3.70 -9.56 -3.91
C ILE A 146 -3.08 -9.12 -5.23
N ILE A 147 -3.91 -8.99 -6.28
CA ILE A 147 -3.43 -8.56 -7.60
C ILE A 147 -2.93 -7.12 -7.60
N SER A 148 -3.56 -6.23 -6.84
CA SER A 148 -3.08 -4.85 -6.67
C SER A 148 -1.71 -4.82 -6.01
N GLY A 149 -1.51 -5.56 -4.91
CA GLY A 149 -0.22 -5.70 -4.25
C GLY A 149 0.84 -6.29 -5.18
N TYR A 150 0.54 -7.42 -5.83
CA TYR A 150 1.42 -8.07 -6.78
C TYR A 150 1.87 -7.14 -7.93
N SER A 151 0.92 -6.38 -8.48
CA SER A 151 1.17 -5.49 -9.63
C SER A 151 1.68 -4.11 -9.22
N GLN A 152 1.78 -3.80 -7.92
CA GLN A 152 2.07 -2.46 -7.39
C GLN A 152 1.08 -1.42 -7.94
N PHE A 153 -0.20 -1.75 -7.92
CA PHE A 153 -1.30 -0.94 -8.45
C PHE A 153 -1.99 -0.17 -7.32
N HIS A 154 -2.06 1.15 -7.43
CA HIS A 154 -2.70 1.98 -6.42
C HIS A 154 -4.23 1.92 -6.52
N SER A 155 -4.92 1.75 -5.39
CA SER A 155 -6.37 1.57 -5.33
C SER A 155 -7.19 2.76 -5.85
N SER A 156 -6.62 3.98 -5.86
CA SER A 156 -7.29 5.17 -6.42
C SER A 156 -7.63 5.03 -7.91
N TYR A 157 -7.00 4.10 -8.63
CA TYR A 157 -7.29 3.85 -10.05
C TYR A 157 -8.33 2.76 -10.28
N MET A 158 -8.89 2.16 -9.23
CA MET A 158 -9.92 1.12 -9.35
C MET A 158 -11.16 1.56 -10.13
N PRO A 159 -11.68 2.81 -10.00
CA PRO A 159 -12.80 3.27 -10.83
C PRO A 159 -12.49 3.22 -12.33
N VAL A 160 -11.26 3.51 -12.73
CA VAL A 160 -10.81 3.39 -14.14
C VAL A 160 -10.81 1.93 -14.59
N ILE A 161 -10.31 1.04 -13.74
CA ILE A 161 -10.30 -0.41 -14.04
C ILE A 161 -11.72 -0.95 -14.13
N ASP A 162 -12.62 -0.59 -13.21
CA ASP A 162 -14.01 -1.01 -13.22
C ASP A 162 -14.69 -0.60 -14.55
N GLU A 163 -14.64 0.69 -14.87
CA GLU A 163 -15.26 1.21 -16.10
C GLU A 163 -14.71 0.51 -17.35
N VAL A 164 -13.38 0.40 -17.45
CA VAL A 164 -12.74 -0.15 -18.65
C VAL A 164 -12.92 -1.66 -18.76
N SER A 165 -12.83 -2.41 -17.66
CA SER A 165 -13.04 -3.86 -17.68
C SER A 165 -14.47 -4.19 -18.09
N ASN A 166 -15.47 -3.48 -17.59
CA ASN A 166 -16.86 -3.64 -17.98
C ASN A 166 -17.09 -3.30 -19.47
N LYS A 167 -16.58 -2.15 -19.93
CA LYS A 167 -16.71 -1.72 -21.33
C LYS A 167 -16.13 -2.72 -22.33
N PHE A 168 -15.02 -3.36 -22.00
CA PHE A 168 -14.32 -4.30 -22.89
C PHE A 168 -14.60 -5.77 -22.59
N ASN A 169 -15.41 -6.06 -21.58
CA ASN A 169 -15.70 -7.40 -21.06
C ASN A 169 -14.40 -8.19 -20.79
N LEU A 170 -13.55 -7.63 -19.89
CA LEU A 170 -12.28 -8.20 -19.48
C LEU A 170 -12.29 -8.52 -17.99
N ASP A 171 -11.50 -9.50 -17.58
CA ASP A 171 -11.21 -9.71 -16.16
C ASP A 171 -10.37 -8.52 -15.63
N PRO A 172 -10.88 -7.79 -14.61
CA PRO A 172 -10.16 -6.65 -14.04
C PRO A 172 -8.77 -7.01 -13.52
N LYS A 173 -8.53 -8.23 -13.05
CA LYS A 173 -7.22 -8.70 -12.60
C LYS A 173 -6.19 -8.65 -13.73
N GLU A 174 -6.55 -9.11 -14.90
CA GLU A 174 -5.66 -9.09 -16.06
C GLU A 174 -5.40 -7.69 -16.57
N LEU A 175 -6.45 -6.83 -16.50
CA LEU A 175 -6.29 -5.42 -16.87
C LEU A 175 -5.35 -4.70 -15.90
N ILE A 176 -5.47 -4.92 -14.59
CA ILE A 176 -4.56 -4.38 -13.57
C ILE A 176 -3.11 -4.79 -13.86
N ILE A 177 -2.86 -6.09 -14.06
CA ILE A 177 -1.50 -6.60 -14.35
C ILE A 177 -0.92 -5.93 -15.60
N ALA A 178 -1.70 -5.87 -16.68
CA ALA A 178 -1.23 -5.32 -17.95
C ALA A 178 -1.00 -3.80 -17.92
N VAL A 179 -1.85 -3.07 -17.20
CA VAL A 179 -1.71 -1.62 -17.00
C VAL A 179 -0.48 -1.33 -16.15
N SER A 180 -0.33 -2.01 -15.02
CA SER A 180 0.79 -1.81 -14.10
C SER A 180 2.15 -2.19 -14.70
N ALA A 181 2.17 -3.13 -15.65
CA ALA A 181 3.38 -3.43 -16.43
C ALA A 181 3.84 -2.26 -17.31
N LYS A 182 2.98 -1.27 -17.55
CA LYS A 182 3.29 -0.07 -18.36
C LYS A 182 3.43 1.19 -17.53
N GLU A 183 2.54 1.37 -16.55
CA GLU A 183 2.48 2.57 -15.74
C GLU A 183 1.93 2.24 -14.34
N LYS A 184 2.66 2.63 -13.30
CA LYS A 184 2.29 2.39 -11.90
C LYS A 184 1.93 3.68 -11.15
N SER A 185 2.47 4.79 -11.60
CA SER A 185 2.37 6.07 -10.88
C SER A 185 1.19 6.94 -11.33
N HIS A 186 0.82 6.83 -12.62
CA HIS A 186 -0.23 7.66 -13.21
C HIS A 186 -1.05 6.88 -14.25
N VAL A 187 -2.06 6.14 -13.78
CA VAL A 187 -2.93 5.34 -14.65
C VAL A 187 -4.09 6.20 -15.16
N THR A 188 -4.07 6.50 -16.47
CA THR A 188 -5.18 7.21 -17.12
C THR A 188 -6.17 6.26 -17.78
N LYS A 189 -7.38 6.77 -18.02
CA LYS A 189 -8.44 6.03 -18.73
C LYS A 189 -8.03 5.66 -20.15
N GLU A 190 -7.37 6.57 -20.86
CA GLU A 190 -6.86 6.38 -22.23
C GLU A 190 -5.85 5.24 -22.27
N LEU A 191 -4.91 5.20 -21.33
CA LEU A 191 -3.95 4.12 -21.20
C LEU A 191 -4.63 2.77 -20.95
N ALA A 192 -5.55 2.72 -19.99
CA ALA A 192 -6.30 1.52 -19.68
C ALA A 192 -7.11 1.00 -20.88
N GLN A 193 -7.80 1.89 -21.62
CA GLN A 193 -8.54 1.52 -22.83
C GLN A 193 -7.62 1.02 -23.96
N LYS A 194 -6.45 1.65 -24.15
CA LYS A 194 -5.45 1.18 -25.13
C LYS A 194 -4.97 -0.23 -24.84
N ILE A 195 -4.72 -0.52 -23.56
CA ILE A 195 -4.28 -1.83 -23.10
C ILE A 195 -5.44 -2.85 -23.21
N ALA A 196 -6.64 -2.48 -22.80
CA ALA A 196 -7.82 -3.33 -22.92
C ALA A 196 -8.10 -3.77 -24.36
N LYS A 197 -7.97 -2.86 -25.36
CA LYS A 197 -8.07 -3.19 -26.79
C LYS A 197 -7.05 -4.25 -27.21
N LYS A 198 -5.81 -4.16 -26.73
CA LYS A 198 -4.76 -5.15 -27.00
C LYS A 198 -5.08 -6.52 -26.38
N LEU A 199 -5.48 -6.54 -25.10
CA LEU A 199 -5.85 -7.78 -24.40
C LEU A 199 -7.03 -8.47 -25.09
N LYS A 200 -8.05 -7.73 -25.49
CA LYS A 200 -9.22 -8.29 -26.20
C LYS A 200 -8.84 -8.93 -27.54
N LYS A 201 -7.88 -8.38 -28.28
CA LYS A 201 -7.37 -8.96 -29.53
C LYS A 201 -6.61 -10.28 -29.30
N LEU A 202 -5.93 -10.42 -28.17
CA LEU A 202 -5.18 -11.61 -27.80
C LEU A 202 -6.08 -12.76 -27.29
N LYS A 203 -7.28 -12.43 -26.81
CA LYS A 203 -8.23 -13.40 -26.24
C LYS A 203 -9.29 -13.82 -27.24
N LYS A 204 -9.11 -14.98 -27.83
CA LYS A 204 -10.19 -15.74 -28.53
C LYS A 204 -11.05 -16.58 -27.56
N ARG A 205 -10.96 -16.39 -26.23
CA ARG A 205 -11.61 -17.25 -25.22
C ARG A 205 -12.76 -16.51 -24.52
N ASN A 206 -13.90 -17.20 -24.39
CA ASN A 206 -15.04 -16.79 -23.56
C ASN A 206 -14.60 -16.60 -22.11
N LEU A 207 -14.61 -15.35 -21.63
CA LEU A 207 -14.42 -15.03 -20.23
C LEU A 207 -15.78 -15.05 -19.53
N THR A 208 -15.87 -15.81 -18.46
CA THR A 208 -16.98 -15.69 -17.52
C THR A 208 -16.95 -14.29 -16.90
N GLN A 209 -18.10 -13.62 -16.88
CA GLN A 209 -18.26 -12.33 -16.20
C GLN A 209 -18.03 -12.54 -14.69
N ASN A 210 -16.97 -11.95 -14.15
CA ASN A 210 -16.70 -11.98 -12.72
C ASN A 210 -17.26 -10.69 -12.11
N ASN A 211 -18.24 -10.81 -11.21
CA ASN A 211 -18.76 -9.68 -10.45
C ASN A 211 -17.80 -9.30 -9.31
N TYR A 212 -17.00 -8.27 -9.51
CA TYR A 212 -16.13 -7.71 -8.46
C TYR A 212 -16.81 -6.55 -7.75
N ASN A 213 -16.70 -6.52 -6.43
CA ASN A 213 -17.19 -5.40 -5.63
C ASN A 213 -16.12 -4.31 -5.55
N PHE A 214 -16.25 -3.27 -6.37
CA PHE A 214 -15.34 -2.12 -6.39
C PHE A 214 -15.70 -1.05 -5.35
N LYS A 215 -16.88 -1.10 -4.71
CA LYS A 215 -17.37 -0.05 -3.80
C LYS A 215 -16.39 0.27 -2.67
N ARG A 216 -15.66 -0.72 -2.16
CA ARG A 216 -14.66 -0.52 -1.09
C ARG A 216 -13.44 0.33 -1.51
N TYR A 217 -13.25 0.59 -2.81
CA TYR A 217 -12.13 1.38 -3.33
C TYR A 217 -12.53 2.84 -3.65
N VAL A 218 -13.82 3.16 -3.55
CA VAL A 218 -14.40 4.46 -3.95
C VAL A 218 -14.55 5.42 -2.76
N VAL A 219 -14.12 5.03 -1.56
CA VAL A 219 -14.15 5.92 -0.40
C VAL A 219 -13.19 7.08 -0.66
N ASN A 220 -13.75 8.28 -0.82
CA ASN A 220 -12.99 9.51 -0.97
C ASN A 220 -12.14 9.74 0.29
N GLU A 221 -10.88 10.14 0.10
CA GLU A 221 -9.98 10.49 1.21
C GLU A 221 -10.44 11.74 1.98
N GLN A 222 -11.53 12.38 1.56
CA GLN A 222 -12.08 13.61 2.13
C GLN A 222 -13.26 13.41 3.08
N ASP A 223 -13.73 12.17 3.27
CA ASP A 223 -14.92 11.87 4.10
C ASP A 223 -14.56 11.27 5.49
N ASN A 224 -13.36 11.61 6.03
CA ASN A 224 -12.99 11.32 7.41
C ASN A 224 -12.27 12.51 8.06
#